data_57390eda54173b2142c6379e7bf22717
#
_entry.id   57390eda54173b2142c6379e7bf22717
#
_cell.length_a   1.000
_cell.length_b   1.000
_cell.length_c   1.000
_cell.angle_alpha   90.00
_cell.angle_beta   90.00
_cell.angle_gamma   90.00
#
_symmetry.space_group_name_H-M   'P 1'
#
loop_
_entity.id
_entity.type
_entity.pdbx_description
1 polymer ?
#
loop_
_entity_poly.entity_id
_entity_poly.type
_entity_poly.pdbx_seq_one_letter_code
_entity_poly.pdbx_strand_id
1 'polypeptide(L)'
;MSRKSYLWVLGVVYLVWWVLMAIKPLDFHDWLLENALVVAAVALLVFTYKSFPLSRVSYTCIFVFMMLHALGAHYTYAKVPYQEWLPFLAGGRNHFDRLVHFLYGLLLAYPIREMFLRIGNVRGFWGYFLPLDLTMSTSMLYELIEWITAELVGGDLGAAYLGTQGDVWDAHKDMALASIGALIAMCVTAMINRSMQRDFAQEWAESIRVKRKKPLGEGAAAKSI
;
A
#
# COMPACT_ATOMS: atom_id res chain seq x y z
N MET A 1 -9.08 -25.83 -2.41
CA MET A 1 -7.96 -25.64 -1.47
C MET A 1 -8.46 -24.97 -0.21
N SER A 2 -8.10 -25.45 0.99
CA SER A 2 -8.47 -24.82 2.25
C SER A 2 -7.80 -23.43 2.38
N ARG A 3 -8.36 -22.56 3.24
CA ARG A 3 -7.76 -21.23 3.48
C ARG A 3 -6.35 -21.35 4.04
N LYS A 4 -6.13 -22.29 4.97
CA LYS A 4 -4.81 -22.54 5.56
C LYS A 4 -3.79 -22.95 4.49
N SER A 5 -4.15 -23.92 3.64
CA SER A 5 -3.27 -24.37 2.55
C SER A 5 -2.95 -23.24 1.57
N TYR A 6 -3.92 -22.37 1.27
CA TYR A 6 -3.73 -21.20 0.40
C TYR A 6 -2.68 -20.24 0.97
N LEU A 7 -2.82 -19.87 2.24
CA LEU A 7 -1.88 -18.96 2.90
C LEU A 7 -0.48 -19.58 3.07
N TRP A 8 -0.42 -20.89 3.33
CA TRP A 8 0.86 -21.59 3.35
C TRP A 8 1.57 -21.54 1.99
N VAL A 9 0.85 -21.74 0.90
CA VAL A 9 1.43 -21.63 -0.45
C VAL A 9 1.97 -20.22 -0.69
N LEU A 10 1.18 -19.17 -0.42
CA LEU A 10 1.64 -17.78 -0.57
C LEU A 10 2.88 -17.52 0.30
N GLY A 11 2.84 -17.93 1.57
CA GLY A 11 3.94 -17.71 2.51
C GLY A 11 5.22 -18.41 2.10
N VAL A 12 5.14 -19.69 1.66
CA VAL A 12 6.31 -20.45 1.20
C VAL A 12 6.87 -19.86 -0.09
N VAL A 13 6.01 -19.51 -1.06
CA VAL A 13 6.46 -18.90 -2.33
C VAL A 13 7.14 -17.57 -2.06
N TYR A 14 6.53 -16.72 -1.20
CA TYR A 14 7.14 -15.45 -0.82
C TYR A 14 8.48 -15.65 -0.10
N LEU A 15 8.55 -16.56 0.87
CA LEU A 15 9.79 -16.82 1.62
C LEU A 15 10.92 -17.26 0.68
N VAL A 16 10.64 -18.19 -0.25
CA VAL A 16 11.62 -18.64 -1.24
C VAL A 16 12.08 -17.46 -2.10
N TRP A 17 11.13 -16.64 -2.60
CA TRP A 17 11.44 -15.45 -3.39
C TRP A 17 12.28 -14.43 -2.60
N TRP A 18 11.87 -14.13 -1.39
CA TRP A 18 12.58 -13.19 -0.53
C TRP A 18 14.01 -13.65 -0.21
N VAL A 19 14.21 -14.96 0.07
CA VAL A 19 15.54 -15.53 0.26
C VAL A 19 16.39 -15.41 -1.01
N LEU A 20 15.82 -15.67 -2.20
CA LEU A 20 16.54 -15.46 -3.46
C LEU A 20 16.96 -14.02 -3.65
N MET A 21 16.08 -13.06 -3.34
CA MET A 21 16.36 -11.63 -3.40
C MET A 21 17.29 -11.13 -2.28
N ALA A 22 17.53 -11.92 -1.25
CA ALA A 22 18.53 -11.63 -0.22
C ALA A 22 19.96 -12.07 -0.61
N ILE A 23 20.10 -12.91 -1.68
CA ILE A 23 21.40 -13.39 -2.14
C ILE A 23 22.09 -12.31 -2.99
N LYS A 24 23.16 -11.72 -2.44
CA LYS A 24 23.96 -10.69 -3.12
C LYS A 24 23.12 -9.54 -3.70
N PRO A 25 22.35 -8.84 -2.85
CA PRO A 25 21.66 -7.64 -3.31
C PRO A 25 22.67 -6.62 -3.83
N LEU A 26 22.24 -5.75 -4.72
CA LEU A 26 23.09 -4.77 -5.37
C LEU A 26 23.76 -3.81 -4.38
N ASP A 27 23.00 -3.40 -3.36
CA ASP A 27 23.48 -2.70 -2.15
C ASP A 27 22.85 -3.34 -0.92
N PHE A 28 23.70 -3.83 0.00
CA PHE A 28 23.23 -4.54 1.18
C PHE A 28 22.61 -3.60 2.23
N HIS A 29 23.10 -2.38 2.35
CA HIS A 29 22.58 -1.40 3.32
C HIS A 29 21.21 -0.88 2.87
N ASP A 30 21.08 -0.55 1.60
CA ASP A 30 19.81 -0.19 0.98
C ASP A 30 18.79 -1.34 1.14
N TRP A 31 19.19 -2.57 0.82
CA TRP A 31 18.36 -3.75 1.02
C TRP A 31 17.89 -3.93 2.46
N LEU A 32 18.73 -3.64 3.47
CA LEU A 32 18.32 -3.70 4.89
C LEU A 32 17.29 -2.64 5.24
N LEU A 33 17.47 -1.40 4.77
CA LEU A 33 16.53 -0.31 5.00
C LEU A 33 15.15 -0.64 4.42
N GLU A 34 15.11 -1.09 3.17
CA GLU A 34 13.90 -1.50 2.48
C GLU A 34 13.18 -2.67 3.19
N ASN A 35 13.93 -3.64 3.71
CA ASN A 35 13.35 -4.80 4.38
C ASN A 35 12.90 -4.53 5.83
N ALA A 36 13.22 -3.41 6.44
CA ALA A 36 12.75 -3.06 7.78
C ALA A 36 11.20 -3.00 7.83
N LEU A 37 10.58 -2.36 6.83
CA LEU A 37 9.11 -2.28 6.72
C LEU A 37 8.49 -3.63 6.35
N VAL A 38 9.17 -4.44 5.55
CA VAL A 38 8.72 -5.82 5.23
C VAL A 38 8.61 -6.66 6.49
N VAL A 39 9.64 -6.62 7.35
CA VAL A 39 9.64 -7.37 8.63
C VAL A 39 8.50 -6.88 9.52
N ALA A 40 8.30 -5.57 9.64
CA ALA A 40 7.20 -5.00 10.42
C ALA A 40 5.83 -5.43 9.87
N ALA A 41 5.63 -5.38 8.54
CA ALA A 41 4.38 -5.79 7.89
C ALA A 41 4.10 -7.29 8.07
N VAL A 42 5.11 -8.16 7.88
CA VAL A 42 4.97 -9.60 8.09
C VAL A 42 4.65 -9.90 9.56
N ALA A 43 5.35 -9.28 10.50
CA ALA A 43 5.07 -9.42 11.93
C ALA A 43 3.61 -9.02 12.25
N LEU A 44 3.15 -7.88 11.76
CA LEU A 44 1.77 -7.42 11.92
C LEU A 44 0.77 -8.46 11.38
N LEU A 45 0.97 -8.96 10.17
CA LEU A 45 0.09 -9.96 9.55
C LEU A 45 0.04 -11.27 10.36
N VAL A 46 1.19 -11.72 10.88
CA VAL A 46 1.28 -12.93 11.70
C VAL A 46 0.58 -12.74 13.05
N PHE A 47 0.86 -11.64 13.75
CA PHE A 47 0.26 -11.36 15.07
C PHE A 47 -1.25 -11.16 14.99
N THR A 48 -1.73 -10.49 13.93
CA THR A 48 -3.16 -10.21 13.75
C THR A 48 -3.93 -11.37 13.12
N TYR A 49 -3.25 -12.39 12.58
CA TYR A 49 -3.89 -13.47 11.83
C TYR A 49 -5.03 -14.17 12.59
N LYS A 50 -4.88 -14.41 13.91
CA LYS A 50 -5.90 -15.10 14.70
C LYS A 50 -7.09 -14.20 15.00
N SER A 51 -6.86 -12.94 15.28
CA SER A 51 -7.90 -11.96 15.68
C SER A 51 -8.55 -11.29 14.47
N PHE A 52 -7.79 -11.04 13.42
CA PHE A 52 -8.22 -10.34 12.21
C PHE A 52 -7.70 -10.98 10.92
N PRO A 53 -8.15 -12.18 10.59
CA PRO A 53 -7.74 -12.83 9.33
C PRO A 53 -8.34 -12.08 8.13
N LEU A 54 -7.50 -11.62 7.20
CA LEU A 54 -7.91 -10.94 5.98
C LEU A 54 -8.52 -11.91 4.95
N SER A 55 -9.21 -11.39 3.95
CA SER A 55 -9.74 -12.17 2.81
C SER A 55 -8.61 -12.74 1.94
N ARG A 56 -8.92 -13.75 1.11
CA ARG A 56 -7.94 -14.28 0.15
C ARG A 56 -7.50 -13.21 -0.84
N VAL A 57 -8.41 -12.34 -1.27
CA VAL A 57 -8.11 -11.22 -2.17
C VAL A 57 -7.08 -10.29 -1.53
N SER A 58 -7.30 -9.87 -0.29
CA SER A 58 -6.36 -9.02 0.44
C SER A 58 -4.97 -9.66 0.58
N TYR A 59 -4.92 -10.94 0.98
CA TYR A 59 -3.62 -11.64 1.06
C TYR A 59 -2.94 -11.78 -0.31
N THR A 60 -3.69 -11.98 -1.40
CA THR A 60 -3.12 -12.02 -2.75
C THR A 60 -2.56 -10.66 -3.15
N CYS A 61 -3.31 -9.59 -2.91
CA CYS A 61 -2.85 -8.23 -3.20
C CYS A 61 -1.56 -7.90 -2.44
N ILE A 62 -1.52 -8.18 -1.14
CA ILE A 62 -0.31 -8.00 -0.31
C ILE A 62 0.83 -8.86 -0.84
N PHE A 63 0.60 -10.12 -1.15
CA PHE A 63 1.61 -11.04 -1.68
C PHE A 63 2.22 -10.51 -2.99
N VAL A 64 1.39 -10.10 -3.95
CA VAL A 64 1.88 -9.57 -5.24
C VAL A 64 2.70 -8.30 -5.03
N PHE A 65 2.23 -7.39 -4.17
CA PHE A 65 2.98 -6.19 -3.82
C PHE A 65 4.35 -6.53 -3.21
N MET A 66 4.38 -7.43 -2.23
CA MET A 66 5.61 -7.83 -1.56
C MET A 66 6.61 -8.54 -2.49
N MET A 67 6.13 -9.29 -3.49
CA MET A 67 7.00 -9.90 -4.52
C MET A 67 7.74 -8.83 -5.33
N LEU A 68 7.02 -7.78 -5.74
CA LEU A 68 7.58 -6.65 -6.49
C LEU A 68 8.52 -5.79 -5.64
N HIS A 69 8.14 -5.52 -4.39
CA HIS A 69 8.98 -4.82 -3.43
C HIS A 69 10.31 -5.53 -3.18
N ALA A 70 10.29 -6.86 -2.97
CA ALA A 70 11.51 -7.64 -2.78
C ALA A 70 12.46 -7.59 -4.00
N LEU A 71 11.88 -7.53 -5.22
CA LEU A 71 12.64 -7.32 -6.45
C LEU A 71 13.27 -5.92 -6.49
N GLY A 72 12.49 -4.89 -6.15
CA GLY A 72 12.96 -3.50 -6.05
C GLY A 72 14.11 -3.37 -5.06
N ALA A 73 13.95 -3.87 -3.85
CA ALA A 73 14.95 -3.84 -2.80
C ALA A 73 16.26 -4.54 -3.22
N HIS A 74 16.19 -5.67 -3.95
CA HIS A 74 17.38 -6.36 -4.45
C HIS A 74 18.21 -5.50 -5.42
N TYR A 75 17.56 -4.69 -6.27
CA TYR A 75 18.16 -3.88 -7.32
C TYR A 75 18.17 -2.38 -7.00
N THR A 76 17.95 -1.97 -5.75
CA THR A 76 17.84 -0.55 -5.34
C THR A 76 16.80 0.23 -6.17
N TYR A 77 15.66 -0.40 -6.51
CA TYR A 77 14.58 0.12 -7.35
C TYR A 77 15.03 0.75 -8.68
N ALA A 78 15.91 1.75 -8.61
CA ALA A 78 16.41 2.49 -9.77
C ALA A 78 17.21 1.65 -10.78
N LYS A 79 17.62 0.44 -10.41
CA LYS A 79 18.50 -0.42 -11.23
C LYS A 79 17.88 -1.78 -11.55
N VAL A 80 16.57 -1.95 -11.37
CA VAL A 80 15.88 -3.18 -11.81
C VAL A 80 16.01 -3.34 -13.32
N PRO A 81 16.54 -4.47 -13.83
CA PRO A 81 16.89 -4.61 -15.24
C PRO A 81 15.68 -4.96 -16.13
N TYR A 82 14.49 -4.42 -15.83
CA TYR A 82 13.28 -4.71 -16.61
C TYR A 82 13.37 -4.21 -18.07
N GLN A 83 14.19 -3.20 -18.33
CA GLN A 83 14.43 -2.71 -19.69
C GLN A 83 15.20 -3.72 -20.55
N GLU A 84 16.03 -4.55 -19.92
CA GLU A 84 16.70 -5.67 -20.60
C GLU A 84 15.73 -6.82 -20.86
N TRP A 85 14.82 -7.08 -19.91
CA TRP A 85 13.80 -8.13 -20.02
C TRP A 85 12.69 -7.77 -21.00
N LEU A 86 12.40 -6.47 -21.13
CA LEU A 86 11.34 -5.91 -21.96
C LEU A 86 11.92 -4.79 -22.85
N PRO A 87 12.66 -5.12 -23.92
CA PRO A 87 13.39 -4.12 -24.70
C PRO A 87 12.53 -3.00 -25.32
N PHE A 88 11.22 -3.23 -25.49
CA PHE A 88 10.29 -2.21 -25.95
C PHE A 88 10.02 -1.09 -24.91
N LEU A 89 10.43 -1.30 -23.66
CA LEU A 89 10.41 -0.29 -22.59
C LEU A 89 11.79 0.34 -22.35
N ALA A 90 12.78 0.00 -23.19
CA ALA A 90 14.14 0.51 -23.03
C ALA A 90 14.24 2.00 -23.32
N GLY A 91 15.04 2.69 -22.54
CA GLY A 91 15.40 4.10 -22.73
C GLY A 91 14.93 5.02 -21.60
N GLY A 92 15.71 6.06 -21.33
CA GLY A 92 15.43 7.07 -20.31
C GLY A 92 15.58 6.57 -18.87
N ARG A 93 14.79 7.16 -17.98
CA ARG A 93 14.73 6.83 -16.57
C ARG A 93 14.23 5.39 -16.34
N ASN A 94 14.75 4.73 -15.32
CA ASN A 94 14.14 3.51 -14.79
C ASN A 94 12.85 3.86 -14.01
N HIS A 95 11.72 3.34 -14.46
CA HIS A 95 10.40 3.64 -13.90
C HIS A 95 9.88 2.56 -12.95
N PHE A 96 10.74 1.62 -12.51
CA PHE A 96 10.28 0.51 -11.67
C PHE A 96 9.73 0.99 -10.33
N ASP A 97 10.39 1.95 -9.71
CA ASP A 97 9.95 2.59 -8.48
C ASP A 97 8.54 3.18 -8.62
N ARG A 98 8.32 4.01 -9.63
CA ARG A 98 7.00 4.56 -9.98
C ARG A 98 5.92 3.50 -10.18
N LEU A 99 6.30 2.40 -10.81
CA LEU A 99 5.38 1.26 -10.97
C LEU A 99 5.01 0.66 -9.61
N VAL A 100 5.98 0.52 -8.70
CA VAL A 100 5.73 -0.03 -7.36
C VAL A 100 4.84 0.91 -6.55
N HIS A 101 5.03 2.23 -6.59
CA HIS A 101 4.14 3.21 -5.97
C HIS A 101 2.71 3.15 -6.52
N PHE A 102 2.56 3.08 -7.85
CA PHE A 102 1.25 2.86 -8.46
C PHE A 102 0.58 1.56 -8.00
N LEU A 103 1.33 0.46 -7.96
CA LEU A 103 0.84 -0.85 -7.53
C LEU A 103 0.62 -0.93 -6.01
N TYR A 104 1.36 -0.17 -5.23
CA TYR A 104 1.06 0.06 -3.81
C TYR A 104 -0.39 0.55 -3.65
N GLY A 105 -0.73 1.64 -4.32
CA GLY A 105 -2.09 2.16 -4.29
C GLY A 105 -3.13 1.18 -4.82
N LEU A 106 -2.86 0.59 -5.98
CA LEU A 106 -3.79 -0.32 -6.66
C LEU A 106 -4.09 -1.59 -5.85
N LEU A 107 -3.06 -2.18 -5.26
CA LEU A 107 -3.17 -3.46 -4.56
C LEU A 107 -3.53 -3.31 -3.08
N LEU A 108 -2.94 -2.31 -2.37
CA LEU A 108 -3.11 -2.24 -0.91
C LEU A 108 -4.34 -1.43 -0.47
N ALA A 109 -4.95 -0.61 -1.33
CA ALA A 109 -6.20 0.06 -1.00
C ALA A 109 -7.35 -0.93 -0.67
N TYR A 110 -7.36 -2.13 -1.27
CA TYR A 110 -8.39 -3.13 -0.96
C TYR A 110 -8.22 -3.79 0.42
N PRO A 111 -7.04 -4.28 0.84
CA PRO A 111 -6.80 -4.70 2.23
C PRO A 111 -7.11 -3.61 3.26
N ILE A 112 -6.75 -2.37 2.99
CA ILE A 112 -7.07 -1.22 3.84
C ILE A 112 -8.59 -1.03 3.93
N ARG A 113 -9.31 -1.15 2.80
CA ARG A 113 -10.77 -1.12 2.80
C ARG A 113 -11.37 -2.23 3.67
N GLU A 114 -10.87 -3.46 3.56
CA GLU A 114 -11.33 -4.57 4.39
C GLU A 114 -11.17 -4.27 5.89
N MET A 115 -10.08 -3.61 6.27
CA MET A 115 -9.85 -3.17 7.64
C MET A 115 -10.91 -2.15 8.09
N PHE A 116 -11.18 -1.10 7.32
CA PHE A 116 -12.19 -0.10 7.67
C PHE A 116 -13.61 -0.68 7.76
N LEU A 117 -13.97 -1.57 6.85
CA LEU A 117 -15.29 -2.21 6.88
C LEU A 117 -15.49 -3.10 8.10
N ARG A 118 -14.44 -3.82 8.53
CA ARG A 118 -14.56 -4.84 9.59
C ARG A 118 -14.25 -4.33 10.99
N ILE A 119 -13.32 -3.38 11.14
CA ILE A 119 -12.97 -2.78 12.45
C ILE A 119 -13.83 -1.55 12.69
N GLY A 120 -13.88 -0.62 11.73
CA GLY A 120 -14.59 0.65 11.87
C GLY A 120 -16.08 0.58 11.54
N ASN A 121 -16.59 -0.58 11.06
CA ASN A 121 -17.97 -0.74 10.58
C ASN A 121 -18.38 0.38 9.58
N VAL A 122 -17.42 0.83 8.77
CA VAL A 122 -17.60 1.90 7.79
C VAL A 122 -18.34 1.35 6.57
N ARG A 123 -19.29 2.12 6.01
CA ARG A 123 -20.10 1.70 4.86
C ARG A 123 -20.28 2.83 3.84
N GLY A 124 -20.81 2.49 2.67
CA GLY A 124 -21.15 3.42 1.60
C GLY A 124 -19.95 4.25 1.16
N PHE A 125 -20.14 5.57 0.95
CA PHE A 125 -19.09 6.49 0.52
C PHE A 125 -17.80 6.39 1.35
N TRP A 126 -17.93 6.38 2.68
CA TRP A 126 -16.77 6.32 3.59
C TRP A 126 -15.98 5.03 3.46
N GLY A 127 -16.61 3.92 3.07
CA GLY A 127 -15.96 2.64 2.78
C GLY A 127 -15.06 2.66 1.55
N TYR A 128 -15.08 3.72 0.75
CA TYR A 128 -14.20 3.94 -0.40
C TYR A 128 -13.26 5.14 -0.18
N PHE A 129 -13.78 6.22 0.41
CA PHE A 129 -12.99 7.42 0.66
C PHE A 129 -11.88 7.20 1.69
N LEU A 130 -12.19 6.62 2.85
CA LEU A 130 -11.18 6.41 3.89
C LEU A 130 -10.03 5.47 3.47
N PRO A 131 -10.25 4.37 2.75
CA PRO A 131 -9.16 3.58 2.19
C PRO A 131 -8.28 4.37 1.20
N LEU A 132 -8.89 5.19 0.34
CA LEU A 132 -8.16 6.08 -0.55
C LEU A 132 -7.31 7.07 0.24
N ASP A 133 -7.91 7.78 1.19
CA ASP A 133 -7.24 8.78 2.03
C ASP A 133 -6.08 8.19 2.82
N LEU A 134 -6.29 7.04 3.48
CA LEU A 134 -5.22 6.35 4.22
C LEU A 134 -4.09 5.88 3.30
N THR A 135 -4.40 5.39 2.10
CA THR A 135 -3.37 4.99 1.13
C THR A 135 -2.54 6.19 0.68
N MET A 136 -3.18 7.34 0.41
CA MET A 136 -2.48 8.59 0.10
C MET A 136 -1.61 9.05 1.27
N SER A 137 -2.15 9.05 2.49
CA SER A 137 -1.43 9.46 3.70
C SER A 137 -0.23 8.58 4.01
N THR A 138 -0.36 7.27 3.82
CA THR A 138 0.74 6.32 4.05
C THR A 138 1.80 6.37 2.95
N SER A 139 1.42 6.67 1.69
CA SER A 139 2.39 6.97 0.62
C SER A 139 3.21 8.22 0.95
N MET A 140 2.54 9.30 1.37
CA MET A 140 3.23 10.52 1.82
C MET A 140 4.16 10.23 3.02
N LEU A 141 3.69 9.45 3.99
CA LEU A 141 4.51 9.09 5.15
C LEU A 141 5.74 8.28 4.75
N TYR A 142 5.62 7.41 3.75
CA TYR A 142 6.74 6.65 3.22
C TYR A 142 7.81 7.58 2.61
N GLU A 143 7.43 8.52 1.76
CA GLU A 143 8.34 9.51 1.18
C GLU A 143 9.04 10.38 2.24
N LEU A 144 8.33 10.72 3.32
CA LEU A 144 8.93 11.44 4.46
C LEU A 144 9.94 10.57 5.20
N ILE A 145 9.69 9.27 5.36
CA ILE A 145 10.64 8.32 5.97
C ILE A 145 11.88 8.19 5.09
N GLU A 146 11.71 8.07 3.78
CA GLU A 146 12.83 8.01 2.83
C GLU A 146 13.70 9.27 2.91
N TRP A 147 13.07 10.44 2.88
CA TRP A 147 13.79 11.71 3.02
C TRP A 147 14.56 11.81 4.35
N ILE A 148 13.91 11.53 5.48
CA ILE A 148 14.54 11.56 6.79
C ILE A 148 15.70 10.55 6.87
N THR A 149 15.48 9.34 6.35
CA THR A 149 16.51 8.29 6.32
C THR A 149 17.71 8.73 5.48
N ALA A 150 17.47 9.30 4.31
CA ALA A 150 18.52 9.81 3.44
C ALA A 150 19.34 10.93 4.11
N GLU A 151 18.69 11.85 4.83
CA GLU A 151 19.37 12.91 5.60
C GLU A 151 20.22 12.34 6.76
N LEU A 152 19.72 11.32 7.45
CA LEU A 152 20.42 10.69 8.58
C LEU A 152 21.62 9.85 8.12
N VAL A 153 21.48 9.11 7.03
CA VAL A 153 22.54 8.28 6.47
C VAL A 153 23.57 9.14 5.74
N GLY A 154 23.11 10.15 5.00
CA GLY A 154 23.93 11.15 4.31
C GLY A 154 24.71 10.62 3.11
N GLY A 155 25.42 11.53 2.44
CA GLY A 155 26.34 11.22 1.35
C GLY A 155 25.73 10.45 0.18
N ASP A 156 26.55 9.64 -0.47
CA ASP A 156 26.14 8.86 -1.66
C ASP A 156 25.12 7.78 -1.35
N LEU A 157 25.15 7.22 -0.13
CA LEU A 157 24.20 6.19 0.29
C LEU A 157 22.78 6.78 0.46
N GLY A 158 22.66 7.96 1.08
CA GLY A 158 21.38 8.66 1.19
C GLY A 158 20.81 9.04 -0.18
N ALA A 159 21.66 9.55 -1.09
CA ALA A 159 21.24 9.86 -2.45
C ALA A 159 20.82 8.61 -3.25
N ALA A 160 21.49 7.48 -3.05
CA ALA A 160 21.15 6.21 -3.68
C ALA A 160 19.83 5.66 -3.16
N TYR A 161 19.58 5.77 -1.86
CA TYR A 161 18.34 5.33 -1.21
C TYR A 161 17.11 6.09 -1.71
N LEU A 162 17.22 7.42 -1.92
CA LEU A 162 16.13 8.21 -2.51
C LEU A 162 15.79 7.83 -3.95
N GLY A 163 16.72 7.25 -4.70
CA GLY A 163 16.48 6.75 -6.06
C GLY A 163 16.01 7.78 -7.09
N THR A 164 16.13 9.08 -6.82
CA THR A 164 15.51 10.18 -7.60
C THR A 164 15.92 10.23 -9.06
N GLN A 165 17.08 9.66 -9.42
CA GLN A 165 17.65 9.68 -10.79
C GLN A 165 17.65 11.10 -11.41
N GLY A 166 17.83 12.14 -10.58
CA GLY A 166 17.85 13.54 -10.98
C GLY A 166 16.49 14.23 -11.13
N ASP A 167 15.39 13.57 -10.78
CA ASP A 167 14.07 14.17 -10.80
C ASP A 167 13.73 14.81 -9.45
N VAL A 168 13.73 16.12 -9.36
CA VAL A 168 13.44 16.88 -8.13
C VAL A 168 11.97 16.72 -7.67
N TRP A 169 11.08 16.22 -8.52
CA TRP A 169 9.68 15.98 -8.23
C TRP A 169 9.35 14.50 -8.02
N ASP A 170 10.36 13.66 -7.78
CA ASP A 170 10.17 12.21 -7.70
C ASP A 170 9.17 11.81 -6.64
N ALA A 171 9.40 12.17 -5.38
CA ALA A 171 8.48 11.92 -4.27
C ALA A 171 7.04 12.36 -4.55
N HIS A 172 6.85 13.54 -5.19
CA HIS A 172 5.51 14.01 -5.56
C HIS A 172 4.84 13.15 -6.63
N LYS A 173 5.62 12.68 -7.61
CA LYS A 173 5.11 11.79 -8.67
C LYS A 173 4.76 10.41 -8.13
N ASP A 174 5.53 9.92 -7.18
CA ASP A 174 5.33 8.62 -6.55
C ASP A 174 4.10 8.64 -5.65
N MET A 175 3.92 9.68 -4.83
CA MET A 175 2.66 9.92 -4.11
C MET A 175 1.46 10.05 -5.05
N ALA A 176 1.60 10.75 -6.18
CA ALA A 176 0.51 10.89 -7.16
C ALA A 176 0.15 9.55 -7.81
N LEU A 177 1.13 8.73 -8.16
CA LEU A 177 0.92 7.40 -8.74
C LEU A 177 0.27 6.45 -7.75
N ALA A 178 0.69 6.45 -6.49
CA ALA A 178 0.02 5.70 -5.43
C ALA A 178 -1.44 6.13 -5.26
N SER A 179 -1.70 7.44 -5.29
CA SER A 179 -3.06 8.00 -5.22
C SER A 179 -3.94 7.57 -6.39
N ILE A 180 -3.40 7.61 -7.61
CA ILE A 180 -4.10 7.16 -8.83
C ILE A 180 -4.39 5.66 -8.75
N GLY A 181 -3.42 4.84 -8.33
CA GLY A 181 -3.61 3.41 -8.13
C GLY A 181 -4.75 3.10 -7.14
N ALA A 182 -4.75 3.78 -5.99
CA ALA A 182 -5.79 3.63 -4.97
C ALA A 182 -7.16 4.10 -5.47
N LEU A 183 -7.22 5.20 -6.20
CA LEU A 183 -8.47 5.69 -6.81
C LEU A 183 -9.04 4.67 -7.78
N ILE A 184 -8.22 4.11 -8.67
CA ILE A 184 -8.62 3.06 -9.60
C ILE A 184 -9.14 1.84 -8.84
N ALA A 185 -8.43 1.37 -7.82
CA ALA A 185 -8.84 0.24 -6.99
C ALA A 185 -10.21 0.48 -6.34
N MET A 186 -10.44 1.67 -5.80
CA MET A 186 -11.72 2.02 -5.17
C MET A 186 -12.84 2.17 -6.18
N CYS A 187 -12.58 2.76 -7.35
CA CYS A 187 -13.56 2.84 -8.44
C CYS A 187 -13.96 1.45 -8.96
N VAL A 188 -12.99 0.57 -9.21
CA VAL A 188 -13.25 -0.81 -9.65
C VAL A 188 -14.05 -1.57 -8.60
N THR A 189 -13.66 -1.45 -7.32
CA THR A 189 -14.39 -2.07 -6.21
C THR A 189 -15.82 -1.54 -6.10
N ALA A 190 -16.03 -0.23 -6.28
CA ALA A 190 -17.36 0.36 -6.27
C ALA A 190 -18.22 -0.14 -7.44
N MET A 191 -17.64 -0.23 -8.64
CA MET A 191 -18.35 -0.78 -9.82
C MET A 191 -18.76 -2.23 -9.60
N ILE A 192 -17.87 -3.07 -9.06
CA ILE A 192 -18.19 -4.47 -8.74
C ILE A 192 -19.29 -4.54 -7.69
N ASN A 193 -19.19 -3.79 -6.60
CA ASN A 193 -20.20 -3.79 -5.54
C ASN A 193 -21.56 -3.28 -6.05
N ARG A 194 -21.57 -2.23 -6.87
CA ARG A 194 -22.79 -1.73 -7.50
C ARG A 194 -23.47 -2.79 -8.35
N SER A 195 -22.70 -3.60 -9.07
CA SER A 195 -23.27 -4.68 -9.89
C SER A 195 -23.79 -5.86 -9.06
N MET A 196 -23.25 -6.08 -7.85
CA MET A 196 -23.58 -7.21 -6.98
C MET A 196 -24.60 -6.87 -5.89
N GLN A 197 -24.72 -5.60 -5.49
CA GLN A 197 -25.57 -5.16 -4.38
C GLN A 197 -26.76 -4.34 -4.91
N ARG A 198 -27.99 -4.79 -4.64
CA ARG A 198 -29.22 -4.10 -5.06
C ARG A 198 -29.39 -2.73 -4.41
N ASP A 199 -28.90 -2.55 -3.18
CA ASP A 199 -29.13 -1.35 -2.36
C ASP A 199 -27.90 -0.41 -2.28
N PHE A 200 -26.94 -0.55 -3.21
CA PHE A 200 -25.70 0.25 -3.22
C PHE A 200 -25.97 1.77 -3.17
N ALA A 201 -26.91 2.26 -3.95
CA ALA A 201 -27.21 3.71 -4.02
C ALA A 201 -27.83 4.22 -2.72
N GLN A 202 -28.68 3.43 -2.05
CA GLN A 202 -29.25 3.78 -0.77
C GLN A 202 -28.20 3.80 0.34
N GLU A 203 -27.38 2.76 0.43
CA GLU A 203 -26.26 2.69 1.41
C GLU A 203 -25.31 3.87 1.23
N TRP A 204 -24.99 4.23 -0.03
CA TRP A 204 -24.17 5.39 -0.35
C TRP A 204 -24.81 6.69 0.15
N ALA A 205 -26.07 6.94 -0.20
CA ALA A 205 -26.78 8.15 0.21
C ALA A 205 -26.95 8.27 1.72
N GLU A 206 -27.19 7.16 2.43
CA GLU A 206 -27.32 7.13 3.89
C GLU A 206 -25.98 7.39 4.60
N SER A 207 -24.87 6.96 4.02
CA SER A 207 -23.55 7.09 4.63
C SER A 207 -23.06 8.54 4.73
N ILE A 208 -23.51 9.43 3.83
CA ILE A 208 -23.15 10.85 3.80
C ILE A 208 -24.12 11.73 4.58
N ARG A 209 -25.21 11.19 5.11
CA ARG A 209 -26.16 11.97 5.93
C ARG A 209 -25.57 12.30 7.30
N VAL A 210 -25.86 13.50 7.79
CA VAL A 210 -25.50 13.93 9.14
C VAL A 210 -26.28 13.10 10.17
N LYS A 211 -25.60 12.23 10.88
CA LYS A 211 -26.17 11.33 11.90
C LYS A 211 -26.33 12.03 13.26
N ARG A 212 -25.45 12.95 13.60
CA ARG A 212 -25.50 13.75 14.83
C ARG A 212 -25.73 15.21 14.47
N LYS A 213 -26.94 15.70 14.73
CA LYS A 213 -27.34 17.07 14.37
C LYS A 213 -26.69 18.13 15.27
N LYS A 214 -26.32 17.77 16.52
CA LYS A 214 -25.68 18.72 17.44
C LYS A 214 -24.17 18.72 17.26
N PRO A 215 -23.49 19.89 17.31
CA PRO A 215 -22.05 19.99 17.32
C PRO A 215 -21.43 19.19 18.46
N LEU A 216 -20.18 18.77 18.28
CA LEU A 216 -19.44 18.05 19.31
C LEU A 216 -19.19 18.96 20.52
N GLY A 217 -19.41 18.43 21.75
CA GLY A 217 -19.20 19.16 23.01
C GLY A 217 -20.43 19.92 23.51
N GLU A 218 -21.36 20.33 22.66
CA GLU A 218 -22.53 21.12 23.09
C GLU A 218 -23.65 20.29 23.73
N GLY A 219 -23.63 18.95 23.56
CA GLY A 219 -24.62 18.07 24.17
C GLY A 219 -24.46 17.87 25.67
N ALA A 220 -23.29 18.14 26.25
CA ALA A 220 -23.03 18.01 27.67
C ALA A 220 -23.40 19.29 28.45
N ALA A 221 -23.24 20.47 27.83
CA ALA A 221 -23.58 21.75 28.46
C ALA A 221 -25.09 21.95 28.66
N ALA A 222 -25.93 21.31 27.84
CA ALA A 222 -27.39 21.44 27.94
C ALA A 222 -28.02 20.60 29.06
N LYS A 223 -27.25 19.77 29.79
CA LYS A 223 -27.72 18.99 30.95
C LYS A 223 -27.33 19.60 32.28
N SER A 224 -26.61 20.74 32.28
CA SER A 224 -26.14 21.45 33.49
C SER A 224 -26.85 22.78 33.74
N ILE A 225 -27.91 23.06 33.00
CA ILE A 225 -28.87 24.16 33.21
C ILE A 225 -30.26 23.52 33.36
#